data_365549af8640683af091c0606c909c30
#
_entry.id   365549af8640683af091c0606c909c30
#
_cell.length_a   1.000
_cell.length_b   1.000
_cell.length_c   1.000
_cell.angle_alpha   90.00
_cell.angle_beta   90.00
_cell.angle_gamma   90.00
#
_symmetry.space_group_name_H-M   'P 1'
#
loop_
_entity.id
_entity.type
_entity.pdbx_description
1 polymer ?
#
loop_
_entity_poly.entity_id
_entity_poly.type
_entity_poly.pdbx_seq_one_letter_code
_entity_poly.pdbx_strand_id
1 'polypeptide(L)'
;MRQERKILQNSETPNSESNFELSRSKAIAHYRELLESMGRLGIKLLCYNFMVGKGWSRTGVREVRGGAKATYFSLNNSLTQSPQSSLSSCEETLRTSRTSREELILTSEQVWANYEHFIKAVIPTAEKCGVRMGLHPDDPCLPSLGGYARIFGSVEAYDRAYSIYPSPSNAVTFCQANFKLMGVDLEEMAWHFGKRIAFIHVRDVEGTKEDFTELFHDQGDTDQFALMRTYRKLGLDVPVRGDHVPEMAYDRVLTPEGTPGYFTLGRLFANGYLKALLKGTIEGRKNAKREI
;
A
#
# COMPACT_ATOMS: atom_id res chain seq x y z
N MET A 1 27.94 -0.58 -26.13
CA MET A 1 28.03 -1.54 -25.02
C MET A 1 29.47 -2.03 -24.73
N ARG A 2 30.50 -1.24 -24.96
CA ARG A 2 31.92 -1.57 -24.62
C ARG A 2 32.67 -0.39 -23.96
N GLN A 3 32.06 0.75 -23.73
CA GLN A 3 32.71 1.92 -23.10
C GLN A 3 32.34 2.10 -21.60
N GLU A 4 31.31 1.45 -21.09
CA GLU A 4 30.89 1.59 -19.67
C GLU A 4 31.72 0.71 -18.69
N ARG A 5 32.56 -0.22 -19.20
CA ARG A 5 33.42 -1.07 -18.33
C ARG A 5 34.78 -0.48 -17.97
N LYS A 6 35.16 0.69 -18.45
CA LYS A 6 36.47 1.30 -18.19
C LYS A 6 36.49 2.35 -17.08
N ILE A 7 35.34 2.71 -16.48
CA ILE A 7 35.26 3.71 -15.42
C ILE A 7 35.40 3.07 -14.00
N LEU A 8 35.42 1.73 -13.91
CA LEU A 8 35.49 1.01 -12.63
C LEU A 8 36.89 0.50 -12.26
N GLN A 9 37.96 0.98 -12.87
CA GLN A 9 39.33 0.49 -12.62
C GLN A 9 40.33 1.56 -12.20
N ASN A 10 39.93 2.66 -11.56
CA ASN A 10 40.91 3.52 -10.88
C ASN A 10 40.46 3.81 -9.45
N SER A 11 41.12 3.07 -8.54
CA SER A 11 41.66 3.42 -7.22
C SER A 11 40.98 4.58 -6.49
N GLU A 12 40.30 4.23 -5.50
CA GLU A 12 40.01 4.74 -4.17
C GLU A 12 38.64 4.18 -3.81
N THR A 13 38.58 3.34 -2.77
CA THR A 13 37.31 2.88 -2.21
C THR A 13 36.56 4.13 -1.74
N PRO A 14 35.53 4.61 -2.45
CA PRO A 14 34.75 5.72 -1.96
C PRO A 14 34.14 5.27 -0.63
N ASN A 15 34.26 6.11 0.37
CA ASN A 15 33.70 5.91 1.69
C ASN A 15 32.25 5.38 1.53
N SER A 16 31.88 4.31 2.22
CA SER A 16 30.58 3.65 2.05
C SER A 16 29.40 4.64 2.23
N GLU A 17 29.61 5.66 3.05
CA GLU A 17 28.68 6.78 3.26
C GLU A 17 28.47 7.65 2.00
N SER A 18 29.54 7.97 1.25
CA SER A 18 29.43 8.79 0.05
C SER A 18 28.69 8.07 -1.09
N ASN A 19 28.84 6.76 -1.18
CA ASN A 19 28.10 5.94 -2.16
C ASN A 19 26.63 5.82 -1.79
N PHE A 20 26.31 5.70 -0.52
CA PHE A 20 24.94 5.66 -0.03
C PHE A 20 24.22 6.99 -0.31
N GLU A 21 24.84 8.12 0.03
CA GLU A 21 24.31 9.46 -0.24
C GLU A 21 24.10 9.72 -1.73
N LEU A 22 25.04 9.33 -2.57
CA LEU A 22 24.91 9.46 -4.01
C LEU A 22 23.76 8.61 -4.57
N SER A 23 23.61 7.38 -4.08
CA SER A 23 22.50 6.48 -4.45
C SER A 23 21.15 7.04 -4.03
N ARG A 24 21.04 7.54 -2.78
CA ARG A 24 19.84 8.17 -2.24
C ARG A 24 19.44 9.42 -3.04
N SER A 25 20.40 10.28 -3.35
CA SER A 25 20.17 11.50 -4.13
C SER A 25 19.67 11.19 -5.54
N LYS A 26 20.22 10.17 -6.20
CA LYS A 26 19.74 9.71 -7.51
C LYS A 26 18.31 9.15 -7.44
N ALA A 27 18.00 8.35 -6.42
CA ALA A 27 16.65 7.81 -6.25
C ALA A 27 15.61 8.93 -6.06
N ILE A 28 15.94 9.95 -5.25
CA ILE A 28 15.08 11.13 -5.07
C ILE A 28 14.93 11.92 -6.38
N ALA A 29 15.98 12.10 -7.15
CA ALA A 29 15.93 12.78 -8.44
C ALA A 29 14.96 12.06 -9.40
N HIS A 30 15.09 10.75 -9.56
CA HIS A 30 14.19 9.94 -10.39
C HIS A 30 12.74 10.01 -9.89
N TYR A 31 12.54 10.05 -8.57
CA TYR A 31 11.17 10.17 -8.00
C TYR A 31 10.54 11.54 -8.33
N ARG A 32 11.34 12.62 -8.31
CA ARG A 32 10.90 13.95 -8.75
C ARG A 32 10.55 13.98 -10.24
N GLU A 33 11.39 13.38 -11.08
CA GLU A 33 11.14 13.26 -12.54
C GLU A 33 9.84 12.48 -12.83
N LEU A 34 9.57 11.43 -12.04
CA LEU A 34 8.30 10.70 -12.10
C LEU A 34 7.12 11.62 -11.78
N LEU A 35 7.18 12.38 -10.67
CA LEU A 35 6.13 13.32 -10.28
C LEU A 35 5.89 14.41 -11.32
N GLU A 36 6.96 14.95 -11.92
CA GLU A 36 6.87 15.93 -13.00
C GLU A 36 6.22 15.32 -14.24
N SER A 37 6.57 14.09 -14.58
CA SER A 37 5.97 13.35 -15.69
C SER A 37 4.48 13.09 -15.46
N MET A 38 4.11 12.69 -14.24
CA MET A 38 2.71 12.53 -13.84
C MET A 38 1.94 13.85 -13.96
N GLY A 39 2.53 14.95 -13.48
CA GLY A 39 1.91 16.28 -13.61
C GLY A 39 1.67 16.67 -15.07
N ARG A 40 2.67 16.49 -15.96
CA ARG A 40 2.53 16.73 -17.41
C ARG A 40 1.42 15.88 -18.05
N LEU A 41 1.26 14.64 -17.61
CA LEU A 41 0.24 13.71 -18.11
C LEU A 41 -1.14 13.87 -17.43
N GLY A 42 -1.27 14.80 -16.50
CA GLY A 42 -2.51 15.01 -15.75
C GLY A 42 -2.84 13.91 -14.74
N ILE A 43 -1.89 13.05 -14.37
CA ILE A 43 -2.07 12.01 -13.36
C ILE A 43 -1.95 12.64 -11.96
N LYS A 44 -3.06 12.67 -11.21
CA LYS A 44 -3.19 13.42 -9.96
C LYS A 44 -2.91 12.64 -8.69
N LEU A 45 -2.75 11.32 -8.80
CA LEU A 45 -2.60 10.43 -7.64
C LEU A 45 -1.45 9.47 -7.85
N LEU A 46 -0.58 9.38 -6.85
CA LEU A 46 0.44 8.35 -6.69
C LEU A 46 0.20 7.61 -5.38
N CYS A 47 -0.18 6.33 -5.45
CA CYS A 47 -0.20 5.46 -4.28
C CYS A 47 1.20 4.87 -4.09
N TYR A 48 1.77 5.03 -2.91
CA TYR A 48 3.10 4.52 -2.59
C TYR A 48 3.15 3.92 -1.19
N ASN A 49 4.11 3.05 -0.96
CA ASN A 49 4.48 2.56 0.37
C ASN A 49 5.96 2.90 0.67
N PHE A 50 6.33 2.83 1.94
CA PHE A 50 7.71 3.08 2.40
C PHE A 50 8.20 1.89 3.22
N MET A 51 8.32 0.74 2.56
CA MET A 51 8.68 -0.54 3.18
C MET A 51 10.15 -0.86 2.90
N VAL A 52 10.89 -1.19 3.95
CA VAL A 52 12.29 -1.62 3.86
C VAL A 52 12.35 -3.14 3.69
N GLY A 53 13.23 -3.63 2.82
CA GLY A 53 13.43 -5.06 2.58
C GLY A 53 12.26 -5.71 1.86
N LYS A 54 11.42 -6.44 2.58
CA LYS A 54 10.24 -7.10 1.99
C LYS A 54 9.10 -6.11 1.80
N GLY A 55 8.40 -6.19 0.68
CA GLY A 55 7.15 -5.49 0.42
C GLY A 55 5.97 -6.06 1.21
N TRP A 56 4.75 -5.99 0.66
CA TRP A 56 3.62 -6.70 1.23
C TRP A 56 3.88 -8.22 1.20
N SER A 57 3.40 -8.93 2.21
CA SER A 57 3.72 -10.36 2.37
C SER A 57 2.48 -11.17 2.77
N ARG A 58 2.38 -12.36 2.18
CA ARG A 58 1.38 -13.39 2.54
C ARG A 58 2.07 -14.73 2.69
N THR A 59 1.53 -15.56 3.58
CA THR A 59 2.07 -16.89 3.86
C THR A 59 1.43 -17.98 3.01
N GLY A 60 0.34 -17.67 2.31
CA GLY A 60 -0.32 -18.62 1.42
C GLY A 60 -1.76 -18.25 1.10
N VAL A 61 -2.57 -19.25 0.81
CA VAL A 61 -4.00 -19.11 0.53
C VAL A 61 -4.81 -20.03 1.45
N ARG A 62 -5.99 -19.57 1.86
CA ARG A 62 -7.01 -20.34 2.61
C ARG A 62 -8.29 -20.39 1.81
N GLU A 63 -9.07 -21.45 2.01
CA GLU A 63 -10.40 -21.54 1.44
C GLU A 63 -11.36 -20.63 2.20
N VAL A 64 -12.18 -19.92 1.45
CA VAL A 64 -13.23 -19.02 1.94
C VAL A 64 -14.56 -19.36 1.30
N ARG A 65 -15.58 -18.50 1.45
CA ARG A 65 -16.92 -18.73 0.94
C ARG A 65 -16.95 -19.33 -0.48
N GLY A 66 -17.71 -20.41 -0.64
CA GLY A 66 -17.94 -21.06 -1.95
C GLY A 66 -16.75 -21.78 -2.55
N GLY A 67 -15.74 -22.14 -1.75
CA GLY A 67 -14.53 -22.79 -2.21
C GLY A 67 -13.52 -21.86 -2.90
N ALA A 68 -13.75 -20.55 -2.86
CA ALA A 68 -12.78 -19.57 -3.34
C ALA A 68 -11.54 -19.54 -2.45
N LYS A 69 -10.40 -19.13 -3.00
CA LYS A 69 -9.12 -19.10 -2.28
C LYS A 69 -8.66 -17.67 -2.06
N ALA A 70 -8.57 -17.27 -0.80
CA ALA A 70 -8.08 -15.96 -0.42
C ALA A 70 -6.65 -16.02 0.15
N THR A 71 -5.88 -14.99 -0.04
CA THR A 71 -4.57 -14.87 0.58
C THR A 71 -4.71 -14.69 2.09
N TYR A 72 -3.75 -15.22 2.85
CA TYR A 72 -3.67 -15.05 4.29
C TYR A 72 -2.24 -14.75 4.73
N PHE A 73 -2.14 -14.15 5.89
CA PHE A 73 -0.88 -13.96 6.60
C PHE A 73 -0.94 -14.66 7.95
N SER A 74 0.16 -15.32 8.34
CA SER A 74 0.36 -15.86 9.69
C SER A 74 1.81 -15.64 10.09
N LEU A 75 2.03 -14.91 11.17
CA LEU A 75 3.38 -14.62 11.67
C LEU A 75 4.13 -15.90 12.01
N ASN A 76 3.47 -16.85 12.67
CA ASN A 76 4.08 -18.13 13.04
C ASN A 76 4.53 -18.92 11.79
N ASN A 77 3.71 -18.94 10.75
CA ASN A 77 4.06 -19.62 9.51
C ASN A 77 5.16 -18.87 8.74
N SER A 78 5.21 -17.55 8.82
CA SER A 78 6.24 -16.75 8.16
C SER A 78 7.64 -16.95 8.76
N LEU A 79 7.72 -17.32 10.03
CA LEU A 79 8.98 -17.62 10.73
C LEU A 79 9.52 -19.02 10.40
N THR A 80 8.65 -19.94 10.00
CA THR A 80 8.99 -21.36 9.72
C THR A 80 9.20 -21.64 8.24
N GLN A 81 8.70 -20.79 7.35
CA GLN A 81 8.83 -20.98 5.89
C GLN A 81 10.17 -20.44 5.39
N SER A 82 10.80 -21.20 4.48
CA SER A 82 11.97 -20.69 3.77
C SER A 82 11.57 -19.48 2.90
N PRO A 83 12.51 -18.55 2.58
CA PRO A 83 12.21 -17.36 1.78
C PRO A 83 11.54 -17.62 0.42
N GLN A 84 11.55 -18.86 -0.05
CA GLN A 84 11.01 -19.26 -1.37
C GLN A 84 9.49 -19.49 -1.40
N SER A 85 8.82 -19.56 -0.24
CA SER A 85 7.39 -19.88 -0.16
C SER A 85 6.48 -18.68 0.14
N SER A 86 7.03 -17.50 0.37
CA SER A 86 6.23 -16.30 0.62
C SER A 86 5.76 -15.66 -0.70
N LEU A 87 4.47 -15.38 -0.80
CA LEU A 87 3.91 -14.60 -1.90
C LEU A 87 4.31 -13.12 -1.72
N SER A 88 5.35 -12.68 -2.40
CA SER A 88 5.80 -11.29 -2.39
C SER A 88 5.94 -10.79 -3.83
N SER A 89 5.36 -9.63 -4.10
CA SER A 89 5.41 -9.01 -5.44
C SER A 89 6.77 -8.39 -5.79
N CYS A 90 7.71 -8.32 -4.84
CA CYS A 90 9.00 -7.61 -5.01
C CYS A 90 10.23 -8.52 -5.21
N GLU A 91 10.08 -9.84 -5.10
CA GLU A 91 11.25 -10.74 -5.12
C GLU A 91 11.89 -10.91 -6.51
N GLU A 92 11.14 -10.73 -7.58
CA GLU A 92 11.66 -10.98 -8.93
C GLU A 92 12.66 -9.91 -9.40
N THR A 93 12.50 -8.67 -8.94
CA THR A 93 13.40 -7.57 -9.31
C THR A 93 14.73 -7.58 -8.54
N LEU A 94 14.79 -8.23 -7.37
CA LEU A 94 15.97 -8.28 -6.50
C LEU A 94 16.83 -9.53 -6.70
N ARG A 95 16.35 -10.55 -7.42
CA ARG A 95 17.09 -11.81 -7.67
C ARG A 95 18.33 -11.65 -8.55
N THR A 96 18.44 -10.59 -9.32
CA THR A 96 19.56 -10.35 -10.25
C THR A 96 20.80 -9.72 -9.60
N SER A 97 20.77 -9.42 -8.29
CA SER A 97 21.88 -8.74 -7.58
C SER A 97 22.33 -9.49 -6.31
N ARG A 98 22.41 -10.83 -6.36
CA ARG A 98 23.04 -11.61 -5.28
C ARG A 98 24.55 -11.60 -5.41
N THR A 99 25.17 -10.57 -4.89
CA THR A 99 26.51 -10.64 -4.34
C THR A 99 26.43 -10.22 -2.87
N SER A 100 26.95 -11.06 -1.99
CA SER A 100 27.11 -10.93 -0.55
C SER A 100 27.08 -9.47 -0.02
N ARG A 101 25.88 -8.90 0.16
CA ARG A 101 25.67 -7.75 1.03
C ARG A 101 25.18 -8.32 2.36
N GLU A 102 25.92 -8.07 3.43
CA GLU A 102 25.33 -8.04 4.75
C GLU A 102 24.10 -7.17 4.66
N GLU A 103 22.90 -7.76 4.83
CA GLU A 103 21.65 -7.02 4.73
C GLU A 103 21.66 -5.99 5.86
N LEU A 104 21.73 -4.71 5.51
CA LEU A 104 21.73 -3.61 6.47
C LEU A 104 20.36 -3.57 7.15
N ILE A 105 20.27 -4.12 8.35
CA ILE A 105 19.07 -4.06 9.18
C ILE A 105 19.00 -2.65 9.76
N LEU A 106 18.03 -1.85 9.29
CA LEU A 106 17.80 -0.50 9.79
C LEU A 106 16.89 -0.54 11.03
N THR A 107 17.21 0.28 12.03
CA THR A 107 16.31 0.54 13.15
C THR A 107 15.11 1.37 12.71
N SER A 108 14.05 1.37 13.53
CA SER A 108 12.87 2.21 13.27
C SER A 108 13.24 3.69 13.13
N GLU A 109 14.14 4.20 13.97
CA GLU A 109 14.60 5.59 13.92
C GLU A 109 15.35 5.91 12.64
N GLN A 110 16.17 4.99 12.15
CA GLN A 110 16.86 5.15 10.87
C GLN A 110 15.89 5.14 9.69
N VAL A 111 14.85 4.29 9.73
CA VAL A 111 13.80 4.28 8.72
C VAL A 111 13.00 5.59 8.75
N TRP A 112 12.68 6.11 9.94
CA TRP A 112 12.04 7.42 10.09
C TRP A 112 12.89 8.56 9.56
N ALA A 113 14.18 8.58 9.86
CA ALA A 113 15.10 9.59 9.33
C ALA A 113 15.17 9.55 7.80
N ASN A 114 15.19 8.36 7.21
CA ASN A 114 15.14 8.19 5.77
C ASN A 114 13.80 8.66 5.17
N TYR A 115 12.68 8.36 5.84
CA TYR A 115 11.37 8.84 5.41
C TYR A 115 11.28 10.36 5.46
N GLU A 116 11.73 10.97 6.57
CA GLU A 116 11.74 12.42 6.72
C GLU A 116 12.54 13.10 5.61
N HIS A 117 13.75 12.59 5.34
CA HIS A 117 14.60 13.10 4.25
C HIS A 117 13.89 12.96 2.89
N PHE A 118 13.29 11.80 2.61
CA PHE A 118 12.56 11.54 1.37
C PHE A 118 11.38 12.48 1.21
N ILE A 119 10.49 12.54 2.22
CA ILE A 119 9.24 13.29 2.11
C ILE A 119 9.49 14.80 1.94
N LYS A 120 10.46 15.36 2.71
CA LYS A 120 10.88 16.76 2.56
C LYS A 120 11.46 17.06 1.17
N ALA A 121 12.10 16.08 0.56
CA ALA A 121 12.69 16.25 -0.76
C ALA A 121 11.67 16.16 -1.90
N VAL A 122 10.60 15.36 -1.79
CA VAL A 122 9.71 15.06 -2.93
C VAL A 122 8.38 15.82 -2.89
N ILE A 123 7.83 16.14 -1.70
CA ILE A 123 6.53 16.82 -1.58
C ILE A 123 6.50 18.17 -2.29
N PRO A 124 7.53 19.03 -2.24
CA PRO A 124 7.52 20.29 -2.99
C PRO A 124 7.32 20.11 -4.51
N THR A 125 7.88 19.02 -5.07
CA THR A 125 7.67 18.67 -6.48
C THR A 125 6.24 18.17 -6.71
N ALA A 126 5.71 17.33 -5.82
CA ALA A 126 4.33 16.83 -5.89
C ALA A 126 3.31 18.00 -5.87
N GLU A 127 3.50 18.98 -4.96
CA GLU A 127 2.68 20.20 -4.89
C GLU A 127 2.70 20.97 -6.20
N LYS A 128 3.91 21.28 -6.70
CA LYS A 128 4.10 22.00 -7.97
C LYS A 128 3.41 21.30 -9.15
N CYS A 129 3.40 19.97 -9.15
CA CYS A 129 2.83 19.15 -10.21
C CYS A 129 1.34 18.83 -9.99
N GLY A 130 0.77 19.22 -8.86
CA GLY A 130 -0.61 18.92 -8.47
C GLY A 130 -0.86 17.42 -8.30
N VAL A 131 0.14 16.67 -7.83
CA VAL A 131 0.06 15.24 -7.55
C VAL A 131 -0.12 15.02 -6.05
N ARG A 132 -1.08 14.19 -5.67
CA ARG A 132 -1.26 13.73 -4.29
C ARG A 132 -0.55 12.38 -4.10
N MET A 133 0.35 12.33 -3.14
CA MET A 133 1.10 11.13 -2.79
C MET A 133 0.38 10.43 -1.64
N GLY A 134 -0.43 9.40 -1.95
CA GLY A 134 -1.16 8.62 -0.98
C GLY A 134 -0.29 7.53 -0.37
N LEU A 135 0.15 7.73 0.87
CA LEU A 135 0.92 6.74 1.62
C LEU A 135 0.03 5.56 2.00
N HIS A 136 0.41 4.36 1.56
CA HIS A 136 -0.24 3.10 1.92
C HIS A 136 0.35 2.54 3.22
N PRO A 137 -0.47 1.95 4.12
CA PRO A 137 0.02 1.28 5.31
C PRO A 137 1.01 0.14 5.02
N ASP A 138 1.83 -0.19 6.01
CA ASP A 138 2.57 -1.44 5.97
C ASP A 138 1.61 -2.64 5.90
N ASP A 139 1.94 -3.65 5.12
CA ASP A 139 1.10 -4.84 4.95
C ASP A 139 1.96 -6.12 5.01
N PRO A 140 1.86 -6.85 6.12
CA PRO A 140 1.04 -6.62 7.32
C PRO A 140 1.54 -5.44 8.17
N CYS A 141 0.65 -4.86 8.98
CA CYS A 141 0.93 -3.73 9.86
C CYS A 141 1.62 -4.16 11.18
N LEU A 142 2.74 -4.86 11.04
CA LEU A 142 3.59 -5.30 12.13
C LEU A 142 4.72 -4.29 12.39
N PRO A 143 5.30 -4.23 13.61
CA PRO A 143 6.43 -3.35 13.89
C PRO A 143 7.73 -3.78 13.19
N SER A 144 7.81 -5.05 12.78
CA SER A 144 8.91 -5.58 11.98
C SER A 144 8.46 -6.80 11.18
N LEU A 145 9.13 -7.08 10.06
CA LEU A 145 8.89 -8.27 9.26
C LEU A 145 10.23 -8.77 8.67
N GLY A 146 10.59 -10.01 8.97
CA GLY A 146 11.85 -10.59 8.51
C GLY A 146 13.10 -9.83 8.96
N GLY A 147 13.05 -9.21 10.17
CA GLY A 147 14.13 -8.39 10.71
C GLY A 147 14.10 -6.91 10.30
N TYR A 148 13.29 -6.53 9.31
CA TYR A 148 13.19 -5.14 8.85
C TYR A 148 12.13 -4.36 9.63
N ALA A 149 12.49 -3.17 10.10
CA ALA A 149 11.55 -2.28 10.78
C ALA A 149 10.43 -1.80 9.84
N ARG A 150 9.23 -1.71 10.37
CA ARG A 150 8.00 -1.20 9.73
C ARG A 150 7.50 0.00 10.52
N ILE A 151 7.30 1.12 9.86
CA ILE A 151 6.99 2.38 10.55
C ILE A 151 5.56 2.86 10.32
N PHE A 152 4.82 2.29 9.37
CA PHE A 152 3.45 2.70 9.03
C PHE A 152 2.41 1.66 9.41
N GLY A 153 2.51 1.13 10.63
CA GLY A 153 1.59 0.16 11.22
C GLY A 153 0.65 0.73 12.29
N SER A 154 0.58 2.07 12.47
CA SER A 154 -0.33 2.71 13.42
C SER A 154 -0.81 4.08 12.93
N VAL A 155 -1.88 4.61 13.54
CA VAL A 155 -2.44 5.94 13.20
C VAL A 155 -1.47 7.06 13.56
N GLU A 156 -0.79 6.96 14.70
CA GLU A 156 0.18 7.94 15.18
C GLU A 156 1.36 8.10 14.19
N ALA A 157 1.71 7.01 13.50
CA ALA A 157 2.72 7.06 12.46
C ALA A 157 2.29 7.94 11.27
N TYR A 158 1.01 7.90 10.89
CA TYR A 158 0.46 8.79 9.86
C TYR A 158 0.42 10.24 10.30
N ASP A 159 0.07 10.51 11.55
CA ASP A 159 0.07 11.87 12.09
C ASP A 159 1.50 12.42 12.19
N ARG A 160 2.47 11.58 12.57
CA ARG A 160 3.90 11.93 12.51
C ARG A 160 4.34 12.23 11.07
N ALA A 161 4.00 11.36 10.12
CA ALA A 161 4.35 11.56 8.71
C ALA A 161 3.77 12.86 8.14
N TYR A 162 2.53 13.20 8.49
CA TYR A 162 1.91 14.45 8.09
C TYR A 162 2.58 15.65 8.76
N SER A 163 2.93 15.56 10.05
CA SER A 163 3.58 16.65 10.78
C SER A 163 4.98 16.99 10.27
N ILE A 164 5.69 16.02 9.67
CA ILE A 164 7.00 16.24 9.04
C ILE A 164 6.88 17.23 7.87
N TYR A 165 5.83 17.10 7.07
CA TYR A 165 5.54 18.01 5.96
C TYR A 165 4.02 18.16 5.79
N PRO A 166 3.38 19.10 6.46
CA PRO A 166 1.94 19.35 6.34
C PRO A 166 1.59 19.88 4.95
N SER A 167 0.97 19.04 4.13
CA SER A 167 0.62 19.38 2.74
C SER A 167 -0.56 18.51 2.26
N PRO A 168 -1.46 19.06 1.42
CA PRO A 168 -2.46 18.25 0.72
C PRO A 168 -1.85 17.19 -0.19
N SER A 169 -0.60 17.37 -0.65
CA SER A 169 0.13 16.40 -1.46
C SER A 169 0.75 15.27 -0.62
N ASN A 170 0.95 15.47 0.69
CA ASN A 170 1.31 14.42 1.64
C ASN A 170 0.02 13.76 2.16
N ALA A 171 -0.47 12.78 1.45
CA ALA A 171 -1.82 12.26 1.59
C ALA A 171 -1.83 10.79 2.05
N VAL A 172 -3.01 10.26 2.32
CA VAL A 172 -3.23 8.90 2.81
C VAL A 172 -3.90 8.06 1.73
N THR A 173 -3.41 6.86 1.50
CA THR A 173 -4.17 5.75 0.91
C THR A 173 -4.89 5.03 2.04
N PHE A 174 -6.19 5.22 2.13
CA PHE A 174 -7.02 4.62 3.18
C PHE A 174 -7.34 3.17 2.82
N CYS A 175 -6.45 2.25 3.21
CA CYS A 175 -6.66 0.80 3.04
C CYS A 175 -7.43 0.26 4.24
N GLN A 176 -8.73 0.01 4.08
CA GLN A 176 -9.65 -0.38 5.15
C GLN A 176 -9.13 -1.57 5.95
N ALA A 177 -8.71 -2.65 5.29
CA ALA A 177 -8.23 -3.84 5.98
C ALA A 177 -7.00 -3.58 6.86
N ASN A 178 -6.04 -2.77 6.39
CA ASN A 178 -4.85 -2.47 7.18
C ASN A 178 -5.18 -1.60 8.39
N PHE A 179 -6.05 -0.59 8.26
CA PHE A 179 -6.51 0.19 9.41
C PHE A 179 -7.35 -0.65 10.37
N LYS A 180 -8.21 -1.54 9.87
CA LYS A 180 -8.94 -2.52 10.70
C LYS A 180 -7.98 -3.40 11.51
N LEU A 181 -6.91 -3.91 10.89
CA LEU A 181 -5.88 -4.71 11.56
C LEU A 181 -5.03 -3.91 12.56
N MET A 182 -5.01 -2.58 12.48
CA MET A 182 -4.46 -1.72 13.53
C MET A 182 -5.36 -1.64 14.77
N GLY A 183 -6.59 -2.20 14.71
CA GLY A 183 -7.53 -2.24 15.82
C GLY A 183 -8.31 -0.95 16.04
N VAL A 184 -8.49 -0.14 14.99
CA VAL A 184 -9.18 1.16 15.05
C VAL A 184 -10.55 1.11 14.37
N ASP A 185 -11.47 1.99 14.77
CA ASP A 185 -12.74 2.20 14.09
C ASP A 185 -12.52 2.91 12.75
N LEU A 186 -13.03 2.31 11.69
CA LEU A 186 -12.79 2.81 10.33
C LEU A 186 -13.55 4.11 10.01
N GLU A 187 -14.75 4.31 10.60
CA GLU A 187 -15.49 5.55 10.39
C GLU A 187 -14.82 6.71 11.15
N GLU A 188 -14.40 6.49 12.40
CA GLU A 188 -13.64 7.46 13.17
C GLU A 188 -12.35 7.84 12.43
N MET A 189 -11.63 6.87 11.87
CA MET A 189 -10.40 7.13 11.10
C MET A 189 -10.68 7.85 9.78
N ALA A 190 -11.80 7.57 9.12
CA ALA A 190 -12.19 8.34 7.95
C ALA A 190 -12.42 9.82 8.28
N TRP A 191 -13.04 10.12 9.43
CA TRP A 191 -13.19 11.49 9.93
C TRP A 191 -11.85 12.10 10.34
N HIS A 192 -10.99 11.35 11.04
CA HIS A 192 -9.66 11.79 11.48
C HIS A 192 -8.78 12.23 10.30
N PHE A 193 -8.68 11.40 9.28
CA PHE A 193 -7.90 11.75 8.09
C PHE A 193 -8.61 12.76 7.18
N GLY A 194 -9.93 12.70 7.07
CA GLY A 194 -10.72 13.65 6.32
C GLY A 194 -10.21 13.86 4.89
N LYS A 195 -9.95 15.11 4.53
CA LYS A 195 -9.43 15.47 3.20
C LYS A 195 -7.99 15.02 2.92
N ARG A 196 -7.27 14.51 3.91
CA ARG A 196 -5.97 13.86 3.69
C ARG A 196 -6.09 12.54 2.92
N ILE A 197 -7.25 11.89 2.95
CA ILE A 197 -7.51 10.70 2.14
C ILE A 197 -7.46 11.08 0.66
N ALA A 198 -6.55 10.47 -0.09
CA ALA A 198 -6.41 10.65 -1.53
C ALA A 198 -6.85 9.44 -2.36
N PHE A 199 -6.89 8.28 -1.74
CA PHE A 199 -7.26 7.01 -2.36
C PHE A 199 -7.88 6.09 -1.32
N ILE A 200 -8.88 5.31 -1.70
CA ILE A 200 -9.55 4.34 -0.84
C ILE A 200 -9.37 2.94 -1.42
N HIS A 201 -8.75 2.05 -0.64
CA HIS A 201 -8.71 0.63 -0.90
C HIS A 201 -9.80 -0.04 -0.06
N VAL A 202 -10.85 -0.51 -0.73
CA VAL A 202 -11.88 -1.34 -0.10
C VAL A 202 -11.37 -2.76 -0.09
N ARG A 203 -11.25 -3.31 1.09
CA ARG A 203 -10.76 -4.66 1.35
C ARG A 203 -11.20 -5.08 2.73
N ASP A 204 -11.66 -6.31 2.90
CA ASP A 204 -12.03 -6.83 4.20
C ASP A 204 -11.20 -8.05 4.60
N VAL A 205 -11.04 -8.25 5.89
CA VAL A 205 -10.24 -9.31 6.51
C VAL A 205 -10.91 -9.79 7.79
N GLU A 206 -10.62 -11.02 8.19
CA GLU A 206 -10.89 -11.55 9.52
C GLU A 206 -9.58 -11.93 10.22
N GLY A 207 -9.52 -11.81 11.53
CA GLY A 207 -8.36 -12.14 12.36
C GLY A 207 -7.63 -10.92 12.92
N THR A 208 -6.35 -11.08 13.22
CA THR A 208 -5.48 -10.06 13.80
C THR A 208 -4.33 -9.72 12.86
N LYS A 209 -3.57 -8.67 13.15
CA LYS A 209 -2.39 -8.31 12.34
C LYS A 209 -1.31 -9.39 12.29
N GLU A 210 -1.31 -10.32 13.27
CA GLU A 210 -0.39 -11.46 13.34
C GLU A 210 -0.90 -12.69 12.58
N ASP A 211 -2.23 -12.85 12.46
CA ASP A 211 -2.88 -13.94 11.68
C ASP A 211 -4.22 -13.45 11.15
N PHE A 212 -4.30 -13.22 9.85
CA PHE A 212 -5.53 -12.82 9.18
C PHE A 212 -5.72 -13.50 7.84
N THR A 213 -6.98 -13.61 7.44
CA THR A 213 -7.42 -14.09 6.13
C THR A 213 -8.15 -12.98 5.40
N GLU A 214 -7.84 -12.78 4.13
CA GLU A 214 -8.58 -11.86 3.28
C GLU A 214 -9.92 -12.47 2.87
N LEU A 215 -10.92 -11.63 2.69
CA LEU A 215 -12.29 -12.05 2.43
C LEU A 215 -12.82 -11.43 1.14
N PHE A 216 -14.00 -11.90 0.69
CA PHE A 216 -14.79 -11.10 -0.25
C PHE A 216 -15.19 -9.79 0.40
N HIS A 217 -15.36 -8.75 -0.39
CA HIS A 217 -15.67 -7.39 0.06
C HIS A 217 -17.03 -7.27 0.76
N ASP A 218 -17.90 -8.29 0.64
CA ASP A 218 -19.21 -8.39 1.26
C ASP A 218 -19.30 -9.48 2.35
N GLN A 219 -18.18 -10.08 2.72
CA GLN A 219 -18.16 -11.25 3.61
C GLN A 219 -17.75 -10.91 5.04
N GLY A 220 -16.89 -9.90 5.23
CA GLY A 220 -16.40 -9.51 6.55
C GLY A 220 -17.42 -8.72 7.36
N ASP A 221 -17.00 -8.27 8.53
CA ASP A 221 -17.82 -7.51 9.48
C ASP A 221 -17.75 -5.99 9.29
N THR A 222 -17.00 -5.52 8.28
CA THR A 222 -16.93 -4.09 7.95
C THR A 222 -18.22 -3.61 7.31
N ASP A 223 -18.92 -2.65 7.93
CA ASP A 223 -20.08 -2.00 7.31
C ASP A 223 -19.63 -1.08 6.16
N GLN A 224 -19.48 -1.68 4.99
CA GLN A 224 -19.04 -0.97 3.79
C GLN A 224 -20.05 0.12 3.37
N PHE A 225 -21.35 -0.06 3.67
CA PHE A 225 -22.35 0.94 3.33
C PHE A 225 -22.23 2.18 4.23
N ALA A 226 -22.03 1.99 5.54
CA ALA A 226 -21.78 3.08 6.48
C ALA A 226 -20.53 3.87 6.10
N LEU A 227 -19.43 3.18 5.77
CA LEU A 227 -18.20 3.81 5.31
C LEU A 227 -18.38 4.64 4.04
N MET A 228 -19.09 4.10 3.03
CA MET A 228 -19.39 4.87 1.80
C MET A 228 -20.24 6.12 2.08
N ARG A 229 -21.16 6.05 3.05
CA ARG A 229 -21.92 7.22 3.50
C ARG A 229 -21.00 8.23 4.20
N THR A 230 -20.09 7.77 5.02
CA THR A 230 -19.12 8.61 5.72
C THR A 230 -18.17 9.31 4.75
N TYR A 231 -17.65 8.62 3.74
CA TYR A 231 -16.85 9.25 2.69
C TYR A 231 -17.62 10.34 1.93
N ARG A 232 -18.90 10.13 1.68
CA ARG A 232 -19.77 11.15 1.07
C ARG A 232 -20.03 12.34 1.99
N LYS A 233 -20.29 12.12 3.28
CA LYS A 233 -20.44 13.21 4.26
C LYS A 233 -19.20 14.07 4.33
N LEU A 234 -18.02 13.44 4.26
CA LEU A 234 -16.71 14.12 4.17
C LEU A 234 -16.52 14.86 2.83
N GLY A 235 -17.39 14.64 1.83
CA GLY A 235 -17.25 15.21 0.49
C GLY A 235 -15.96 14.75 -0.19
N LEU A 236 -15.58 13.48 -0.01
CA LEU A 236 -14.43 12.91 -0.71
C LEU A 236 -14.80 12.64 -2.16
N ASP A 237 -14.03 13.21 -3.08
CA ASP A 237 -14.05 12.92 -4.51
C ASP A 237 -12.68 12.34 -4.89
N VAL A 238 -12.50 11.08 -4.53
CA VAL A 238 -11.24 10.35 -4.69
C VAL A 238 -11.49 8.99 -5.32
N PRO A 239 -10.50 8.41 -6.02
CA PRO A 239 -10.61 7.05 -6.52
C PRO A 239 -10.88 6.04 -5.40
N VAL A 240 -11.73 5.06 -5.72
CA VAL A 240 -12.04 3.90 -4.86
C VAL A 240 -11.80 2.64 -5.67
N ARG A 241 -11.06 1.69 -5.12
CA ARG A 241 -10.85 0.39 -5.77
C ARG A 241 -11.08 -0.76 -4.81
N GLY A 242 -11.60 -1.87 -5.33
CA GLY A 242 -11.47 -3.17 -4.66
C GLY A 242 -10.02 -3.59 -4.68
N ASP A 243 -9.43 -3.76 -3.50
CA ASP A 243 -8.05 -4.24 -3.38
C ASP A 243 -8.03 -5.77 -3.46
N HIS A 244 -7.27 -6.50 -2.66
CA HIS A 244 -7.14 -7.93 -2.81
C HIS A 244 -8.50 -8.66 -2.87
N VAL A 245 -8.58 -9.67 -3.73
CA VAL A 245 -9.81 -10.45 -3.99
C VAL A 245 -9.49 -11.94 -3.90
N PRO A 246 -10.45 -12.77 -3.44
CA PRO A 246 -10.31 -14.21 -3.53
C PRO A 246 -10.22 -14.71 -4.99
N GLU A 247 -9.43 -15.75 -5.21
CA GLU A 247 -9.41 -16.51 -6.46
C GLU A 247 -10.68 -17.35 -6.55
N MET A 248 -11.45 -17.15 -7.61
CA MET A 248 -12.68 -17.88 -7.87
C MET A 248 -12.45 -19.02 -8.86
N ALA A 249 -13.43 -19.93 -8.95
CA ALA A 249 -13.43 -20.98 -9.98
C ALA A 249 -13.22 -20.36 -11.37
N TYR A 250 -12.42 -20.99 -12.20
CA TYR A 250 -12.02 -20.55 -13.54
C TYR A 250 -11.05 -19.35 -13.62
N ASP A 251 -10.72 -18.67 -12.53
CA ASP A 251 -9.73 -17.59 -12.60
C ASP A 251 -8.40 -18.06 -13.20
N ARG A 252 -7.93 -19.26 -12.82
CA ARG A 252 -6.72 -19.88 -13.39
C ARG A 252 -6.84 -20.22 -14.87
N VAL A 253 -8.05 -20.47 -15.35
CA VAL A 253 -8.31 -20.72 -16.78
C VAL A 253 -8.21 -19.41 -17.55
N LEU A 254 -8.75 -18.32 -17.00
CA LEU A 254 -8.73 -16.99 -17.62
C LEU A 254 -7.36 -16.31 -17.51
N THR A 255 -6.66 -16.53 -16.42
CA THR A 255 -5.37 -15.89 -16.11
C THR A 255 -4.45 -16.92 -15.44
N PRO A 256 -3.83 -17.85 -16.18
CA PRO A 256 -3.00 -18.92 -15.61
C PRO A 256 -1.87 -18.42 -14.71
N GLU A 257 -1.22 -17.33 -15.13
CA GLU A 257 -0.11 -16.68 -14.43
C GLU A 257 -0.59 -15.59 -13.44
N GLY A 258 -1.88 -15.61 -13.08
CA GLY A 258 -2.45 -14.63 -12.18
C GLY A 258 -1.85 -14.69 -10.77
N THR A 259 -1.61 -13.52 -10.18
CA THR A 259 -1.10 -13.41 -8.81
C THR A 259 -2.25 -13.58 -7.81
N PRO A 260 -2.13 -14.42 -6.77
CA PRO A 260 -3.11 -14.50 -5.68
C PRO A 260 -3.43 -13.12 -5.10
N GLY A 261 -4.70 -12.87 -4.85
CA GLY A 261 -5.21 -11.54 -4.45
C GLY A 261 -5.59 -10.62 -5.62
N TYR A 262 -5.22 -10.96 -6.87
CA TYR A 262 -5.39 -10.05 -8.03
C TYR A 262 -6.08 -10.67 -9.24
N PHE A 263 -6.84 -11.74 -9.06
CA PHE A 263 -7.54 -12.43 -10.13
C PHE A 263 -8.73 -11.66 -10.71
N THR A 264 -9.08 -11.99 -11.94
CA THR A 264 -10.05 -11.19 -12.75
C THR A 264 -11.49 -11.32 -12.24
N LEU A 265 -11.97 -12.52 -11.93
CA LEU A 265 -13.37 -12.74 -11.52
C LEU A 265 -13.63 -12.13 -10.14
N GLY A 266 -12.69 -12.30 -9.20
CA GLY A 266 -12.77 -11.65 -7.89
C GLY A 266 -12.82 -10.12 -8.01
N ARG A 267 -12.04 -9.53 -8.92
CA ARG A 267 -12.09 -8.08 -9.20
C ARG A 267 -13.39 -7.64 -9.85
N LEU A 268 -13.93 -8.44 -10.76
CA LEU A 268 -15.23 -8.16 -11.38
C LEU A 268 -16.33 -8.14 -10.32
N PHE A 269 -16.34 -9.13 -9.42
CA PHE A 269 -17.25 -9.18 -8.28
C PHE A 269 -17.11 -7.93 -7.40
N ALA A 270 -15.89 -7.61 -6.95
CA ALA A 270 -15.60 -6.45 -6.12
C ALA A 270 -16.08 -5.14 -6.77
N ASN A 271 -15.80 -4.95 -8.07
CA ASN A 271 -16.23 -3.76 -8.80
C ASN A 271 -17.76 -3.66 -8.92
N GLY A 272 -18.44 -4.79 -9.09
CA GLY A 272 -19.91 -4.85 -9.09
C GLY A 272 -20.49 -4.42 -7.73
N TYR A 273 -19.95 -4.97 -6.65
CA TYR A 273 -20.33 -4.64 -5.28
C TYR A 273 -20.08 -3.16 -4.95
N LEU A 274 -18.91 -2.63 -5.26
CA LEU A 274 -18.57 -1.22 -5.02
C LEU A 274 -19.47 -0.27 -5.82
N LYS A 275 -19.79 -0.60 -7.08
CA LYS A 275 -20.73 0.19 -7.89
C LYS A 275 -22.12 0.21 -7.27
N ALA A 276 -22.59 -0.91 -6.73
CA ALA A 276 -23.88 -0.98 -6.04
C ALA A 276 -23.90 -0.11 -4.77
N LEU A 277 -22.85 -0.20 -3.93
CA LEU A 277 -22.70 0.62 -2.74
C LEU A 277 -22.67 2.12 -3.05
N LEU A 278 -21.86 2.53 -4.02
CA LEU A 278 -21.77 3.92 -4.45
C LEU A 278 -23.11 4.44 -4.95
N LYS A 279 -23.84 3.64 -5.73
CA LYS A 279 -25.17 3.99 -6.26
C LYS A 279 -26.21 4.08 -5.14
N GLY A 280 -26.28 3.08 -4.26
CA GLY A 280 -27.20 3.05 -3.13
C GLY A 280 -27.04 4.23 -2.18
N THR A 281 -25.82 4.70 -1.96
CA THR A 281 -25.58 5.91 -1.14
C THR A 281 -26.05 7.21 -1.81
N ILE A 282 -26.19 7.26 -3.15
CA ILE A 282 -26.78 8.39 -3.86
C ILE A 282 -28.31 8.36 -3.76
N GLU A 283 -28.93 7.21 -3.94
CA GLU A 283 -30.39 7.03 -3.96
C GLU A 283 -31.00 7.26 -2.58
N GLY A 284 -30.35 6.82 -1.50
CA GLY A 284 -30.78 7.11 -0.14
C GLY A 284 -30.94 8.62 0.16
N ARG A 285 -30.22 9.47 -0.55
CA ARG A 285 -30.35 10.94 -0.45
C ARG A 285 -31.59 11.48 -1.16
N LYS A 286 -32.07 10.80 -2.19
CA LYS A 286 -33.30 11.20 -2.91
C LYS A 286 -34.56 10.82 -2.11
N ASN A 287 -34.56 9.71 -1.41
CA ASN A 287 -35.66 9.28 -0.57
C ASN A 287 -35.78 10.12 0.70
N ALA A 288 -34.67 10.46 1.36
CA ALA A 288 -34.68 11.37 2.51
C ALA A 288 -35.22 12.78 2.19
N LYS A 289 -35.15 13.21 0.92
CA LYS A 289 -35.77 14.49 0.48
C LYS A 289 -37.24 14.38 0.10
N ARG A 290 -37.82 13.17 0.03
CA ARG A 290 -39.23 12.94 -0.25
C ARG A 290 -40.09 12.74 1.01
N GLU A 291 -39.40 12.58 2.17
CA GLU A 291 -40.07 12.41 3.48
C GLU A 291 -40.12 13.71 4.32
N ILE A 292 -39.72 14.85 3.74
CA ILE A 292 -39.91 16.20 4.27
C ILE A 292 -40.81 16.98 3.31
#